data_7fa43d585629c4f1d31c1957b05dd368
#
_entry.id   7fa43d585629c4f1d31c1957b05dd368
#
_cell.length_a   1.000
_cell.length_b   1.000
_cell.length_c   1.000
_cell.angle_alpha   90.00
_cell.angle_beta   90.00
_cell.angle_gamma   90.00
#
_symmetry.space_group_name_H-M   'P 1'
#
loop_
_entity.id
_entity.type
_entity.pdbx_description
1 polymer ?
#
loop_
_entity_poly.entity_id
_entity_poly.type
_entity_poly.pdbx_seq_one_letter_code
_entity_poly.pdbx_strand_id
1 'polypeptide(L)'
;GNVGLVVSFQLMQCGCDVVALVDAAPRVGGYGVHAAKVARTGVPFYLSHTIVKAEGEEYVTGVTIAEVDEHFQFIPGTEKHFDVDTICLAVGLSPMSQLLKMAGCEMEDNPKRGGQVPICDEYGETSIKGIFVAGDVSGIEEASSAMIEGRIAGIAAAHYLGYMDEEELKTKVKEQEDALDGLRQGMFAPKNRGKLIEKTEEGIDISMNLLKKGYVADDEIERFPGVTHKVGVHPVMECTQNIPCNPCQDACPKHCIRIGENITSLPVVDPDVDCIGCGMCVA
;
A
#
# COMPACT_ATOMS: atom_id res chain seq x y z
N GLY A 1 -1.75 2.47 7.42
CA GLY A 1 -1.96 2.75 5.97
C GLY A 1 -1.17 1.82 5.07
N ASN A 2 -1.26 2.02 3.74
CA ASN A 2 -0.59 1.14 2.75
C ASN A 2 0.91 0.96 2.99
N VAL A 3 1.62 2.04 3.28
CA VAL A 3 3.08 1.99 3.48
C VAL A 3 3.44 1.03 4.59
N GLY A 4 2.76 1.10 5.74
CA GLY A 4 2.99 0.19 6.85
C GLY A 4 2.77 -1.28 6.47
N LEU A 5 1.67 -1.58 5.75
CA LEU A 5 1.36 -2.93 5.29
C LEU A 5 2.40 -3.48 4.31
N VAL A 6 2.77 -2.68 3.32
CA VAL A 6 3.75 -3.09 2.29
C VAL A 6 5.13 -3.30 2.91
N VAL A 7 5.59 -2.34 3.72
CA VAL A 7 6.91 -2.41 4.36
C VAL A 7 6.99 -3.59 5.34
N SER A 8 5.95 -3.82 6.15
CA SER A 8 5.92 -4.97 7.06
C SER A 8 6.09 -6.29 6.32
N PHE A 9 5.39 -6.44 5.18
CA PHE A 9 5.55 -7.65 4.37
C PHE A 9 6.95 -7.77 3.76
N GLN A 10 7.54 -6.67 3.28
CA GLN A 10 8.92 -6.66 2.76
C GLN A 10 9.95 -6.99 3.83
N LEU A 11 9.80 -6.46 5.05
CA LEU A 11 10.67 -6.78 6.18
C LEU A 11 10.65 -8.28 6.49
N MET A 12 9.46 -8.89 6.51
CA MET A 12 9.34 -10.34 6.69
C MET A 12 10.02 -11.13 5.56
N GLN A 13 9.91 -10.67 4.31
CA GLN A 13 10.63 -11.29 3.18
C GLN A 13 12.16 -11.18 3.32
N CYS A 14 12.64 -10.13 3.99
CA CYS A 14 14.07 -9.97 4.30
C CYS A 14 14.51 -10.74 5.56
N GLY A 15 13.62 -11.50 6.20
CA GLY A 15 13.94 -12.30 7.37
C GLY A 15 13.81 -11.55 8.70
N CYS A 16 13.22 -10.34 8.71
CA CYS A 16 12.90 -9.65 9.95
C CYS A 16 11.66 -10.27 10.60
N ASP A 17 11.68 -10.38 11.91
CA ASP A 17 10.51 -10.81 12.67
C ASP A 17 9.62 -9.59 12.98
N VAL A 18 8.47 -9.50 12.31
CA VAL A 18 7.50 -8.44 12.54
C VAL A 18 6.52 -8.90 13.60
N VAL A 19 6.66 -8.38 14.81
CA VAL A 19 5.90 -8.85 16.00
C VAL A 19 4.48 -8.30 16.05
N ALA A 20 4.22 -7.12 15.48
CA ALA A 20 2.89 -6.52 15.48
C ALA A 20 2.75 -5.42 14.42
N LEU A 21 1.51 -5.21 13.93
CA LEU A 21 1.07 -3.99 13.27
C LEU A 21 0.11 -3.25 14.19
N VAL A 22 0.33 -1.94 14.33
CA VAL A 22 -0.45 -1.08 15.22
C VAL A 22 -1.07 0.03 14.38
N ASP A 23 -2.37 0.22 14.51
CA ASP A 23 -3.09 1.32 13.85
C ASP A 23 -4.05 1.97 14.86
N ALA A 24 -3.96 3.29 15.01
CA ALA A 24 -4.83 4.04 15.91
C ALA A 24 -6.29 4.10 15.44
N ALA A 25 -6.54 3.82 14.17
CA ALA A 25 -7.89 3.71 13.64
C ALA A 25 -8.56 2.38 14.04
N PRO A 26 -9.89 2.34 14.15
CA PRO A 26 -10.63 1.10 14.45
C PRO A 26 -10.65 0.12 13.25
N ARG A 27 -10.03 0.49 12.16
CA ARG A 27 -9.88 -0.32 10.94
C ARG A 27 -8.56 -0.02 10.24
N VAL A 28 -8.08 -0.97 9.47
CA VAL A 28 -6.85 -0.80 8.69
C VAL A 28 -7.04 0.27 7.62
N GLY A 29 -6.18 1.27 7.62
CA GLY A 29 -6.26 2.41 6.71
C GLY A 29 -5.68 2.18 5.31
N GLY A 30 -5.27 0.95 4.98
CA GLY A 30 -4.68 0.60 3.68
C GLY A 30 -5.62 -0.22 2.79
N TYR A 31 -5.13 -0.64 1.62
CA TYR A 31 -5.89 -1.51 0.73
C TYR A 31 -6.04 -2.91 1.32
N GLY A 32 -7.24 -3.48 1.17
CA GLY A 32 -7.58 -4.80 1.68
C GLY A 32 -6.66 -5.91 1.20
N VAL A 33 -6.16 -5.82 -0.04
CA VAL A 33 -5.20 -6.78 -0.61
C VAL A 33 -3.88 -6.82 0.16
N HIS A 34 -3.38 -5.66 0.61
CA HIS A 34 -2.16 -5.61 1.42
C HIS A 34 -2.41 -6.07 2.84
N ALA A 35 -3.56 -5.69 3.42
CA ALA A 35 -3.95 -6.14 4.75
C ALA A 35 -4.12 -7.67 4.80
N ALA A 36 -4.82 -8.25 3.84
CA ALA A 36 -5.01 -9.70 3.73
C ALA A 36 -3.67 -10.44 3.57
N LYS A 37 -2.77 -9.88 2.76
CA LYS A 37 -1.43 -10.43 2.54
C LYS A 37 -0.63 -10.52 3.85
N VAL A 38 -0.62 -9.45 4.64
CA VAL A 38 0.07 -9.44 5.94
C VAL A 38 -0.64 -10.32 6.96
N ALA A 39 -1.98 -10.26 7.04
CA ALA A 39 -2.75 -11.07 7.97
C ALA A 39 -2.45 -12.57 7.83
N ARG A 40 -2.22 -13.06 6.61
CA ARG A 40 -1.88 -14.48 6.37
C ARG A 40 -0.51 -14.90 6.88
N THR A 41 0.38 -13.97 7.14
CA THR A 41 1.68 -14.30 7.77
C THR A 41 1.52 -14.60 9.26
N GLY A 42 0.34 -14.33 9.82
CA GLY A 42 0.05 -14.53 11.23
C GLY A 42 0.54 -13.39 12.12
N VAL A 43 0.99 -12.26 11.55
CA VAL A 43 1.35 -11.07 12.34
C VAL A 43 0.08 -10.45 12.92
N PRO A 44 0.03 -10.20 14.25
CA PRO A 44 -1.14 -9.62 14.89
C PRO A 44 -1.34 -8.15 14.51
N PHE A 45 -2.61 -7.75 14.35
CA PHE A 45 -3.03 -6.38 14.14
C PHE A 45 -3.67 -5.84 15.43
N TYR A 46 -3.13 -4.75 15.95
CA TYR A 46 -3.69 -4.02 17.05
C TYR A 46 -4.35 -2.75 16.53
N LEU A 47 -5.66 -2.82 16.29
CA LEU A 47 -6.49 -1.69 15.86
C LEU A 47 -6.96 -0.88 17.07
N SER A 48 -7.27 0.40 16.89
CA SER A 48 -7.55 1.35 17.99
C SER A 48 -6.42 1.37 19.02
N HIS A 49 -5.17 1.13 18.59
CA HIS A 49 -4.01 1.16 19.48
C HIS A 49 -2.96 2.13 18.94
N THR A 50 -2.18 2.71 19.83
CA THR A 50 -1.02 3.50 19.46
C THR A 50 0.12 3.33 20.47
N ILE A 51 1.29 3.86 20.13
CA ILE A 51 2.47 3.79 20.98
C ILE A 51 2.30 4.73 22.18
N VAL A 52 2.43 4.18 23.37
CA VAL A 52 2.51 4.93 24.65
C VAL A 52 3.94 5.34 24.93
N LYS A 53 4.88 4.40 24.72
CA LYS A 53 6.29 4.60 25.10
C LYS A 53 7.18 3.70 24.26
N ALA A 54 8.30 4.24 23.78
CA ALA A 54 9.44 3.47 23.31
C ALA A 54 10.49 3.42 24.42
N GLU A 55 11.20 2.31 24.55
CA GLU A 55 12.17 2.03 25.58
C GLU A 55 13.55 1.81 25.00
N GLY A 56 14.58 2.16 25.75
CA GLY A 56 16.00 2.08 25.38
C GLY A 56 16.73 3.39 25.62
N GLU A 57 18.05 3.35 25.73
CA GLU A 57 18.90 4.52 25.90
C GLU A 57 19.60 4.91 24.58
N GLU A 58 20.44 4.02 24.02
CA GLU A 58 21.09 4.23 22.72
C GLU A 58 20.30 3.60 21.56
N TYR A 59 19.65 2.49 21.83
CA TYR A 59 18.86 1.73 20.88
C TYR A 59 17.50 1.38 21.46
N VAL A 60 16.50 1.17 20.60
CA VAL A 60 15.20 0.65 21.03
C VAL A 60 15.38 -0.75 21.59
N THR A 61 14.82 -1.01 22.76
CA THR A 61 14.79 -2.33 23.40
C THR A 61 13.40 -2.83 23.66
N GLY A 62 12.39 -1.96 23.51
CA GLY A 62 11.00 -2.33 23.70
C GLY A 62 10.04 -1.21 23.31
N VAL A 63 8.77 -1.57 23.22
CA VAL A 63 7.68 -0.64 22.96
C VAL A 63 6.45 -1.06 23.77
N THR A 64 5.79 -0.09 24.36
CA THR A 64 4.47 -0.27 24.98
C THR A 64 3.43 0.42 24.13
N ILE A 65 2.38 -0.30 23.78
CA ILE A 65 1.18 0.20 23.09
C ILE A 65 -0.01 0.15 24.04
N ALA A 66 -1.04 0.96 23.77
CA ALA A 66 -2.32 0.85 24.47
C ALA A 66 -3.46 1.18 23.51
N GLU A 67 -4.64 0.72 23.89
CA GLU A 67 -5.89 1.05 23.18
C GLU A 67 -6.22 2.52 23.37
N VAL A 68 -6.81 3.13 22.34
CA VAL A 68 -7.31 4.50 22.35
C VAL A 68 -8.80 4.55 22.04
N ASP A 69 -9.47 5.52 22.63
CA ASP A 69 -10.88 5.83 22.36
C ASP A 69 -11.05 6.64 21.05
N GLU A 70 -12.27 7.04 20.74
CA GLU A 70 -12.63 7.84 19.56
C GLU A 70 -11.99 9.24 19.56
N HIS A 71 -11.48 9.71 20.70
CA HIS A 71 -10.77 10.98 20.89
C HIS A 71 -9.26 10.79 20.99
N PHE A 72 -8.74 9.60 20.65
CA PHE A 72 -7.32 9.21 20.75
C PHE A 72 -6.76 9.32 22.19
N GLN A 73 -7.63 9.18 23.21
CA GLN A 73 -7.19 9.12 24.61
C GLN A 73 -6.91 7.65 24.98
N PHE A 74 -5.81 7.42 25.69
CA PHE A 74 -5.45 6.08 26.15
C PHE A 74 -6.47 5.51 27.11
N ILE A 75 -6.82 4.26 26.91
CA ILE A 75 -7.69 3.48 27.82
C ILE A 75 -6.79 2.77 28.83
N PRO A 76 -6.82 3.17 30.13
CA PRO A 76 -5.97 2.57 31.16
C PRO A 76 -6.23 1.06 31.32
N GLY A 77 -5.14 0.30 31.51
CA GLY A 77 -5.22 -1.16 31.71
C GLY A 77 -5.24 -1.98 30.42
N THR A 78 -5.06 -1.31 29.26
CA THR A 78 -4.98 -1.98 27.96
C THR A 78 -3.53 -2.05 27.43
N GLU A 79 -2.56 -1.63 28.24
CA GLU A 79 -1.15 -1.58 27.87
C GLU A 79 -0.62 -2.98 27.54
N LYS A 80 0.14 -3.04 26.43
CA LYS A 80 0.84 -4.24 25.97
C LYS A 80 2.28 -3.90 25.67
N HIS A 81 3.19 -4.69 26.22
CA HIS A 81 4.62 -4.52 25.99
C HIS A 81 5.14 -5.54 25.00
N PHE A 82 6.07 -5.10 24.16
CA PHE A 82 6.81 -5.94 23.21
C PHE A 82 8.31 -5.65 23.32
N ASP A 83 9.10 -6.72 23.42
CA ASP A 83 10.56 -6.63 23.28
C ASP A 83 10.89 -6.52 21.79
N VAL A 84 11.37 -5.38 21.35
CA VAL A 84 11.72 -5.08 19.96
C VAL A 84 12.96 -4.22 19.89
N ASP A 85 13.74 -4.40 18.83
CA ASP A 85 14.91 -3.58 18.53
C ASP A 85 14.63 -2.44 17.54
N THR A 86 13.47 -2.48 16.90
CA THR A 86 13.11 -1.53 15.83
C THR A 86 11.63 -1.19 15.87
N ILE A 87 11.32 0.10 15.70
CA ILE A 87 9.97 0.62 15.54
C ILE A 87 9.88 1.33 14.19
N CYS A 88 9.01 0.87 13.30
CA CYS A 88 8.75 1.49 12.00
C CYS A 88 7.50 2.37 12.06
N LEU A 89 7.64 3.67 11.83
CA LEU A 89 6.54 4.62 11.82
C LEU A 89 6.01 4.83 10.40
N ALA A 90 4.72 4.59 10.20
CA ALA A 90 4.01 4.78 8.93
C ALA A 90 2.74 5.61 9.15
N VAL A 91 2.91 6.80 9.72
CA VAL A 91 1.83 7.67 10.23
C VAL A 91 1.42 8.77 9.24
N GLY A 92 1.76 8.63 7.99
CA GLY A 92 1.43 9.56 6.91
C GLY A 92 2.65 10.08 6.19
N LEU A 93 2.39 10.79 5.11
CA LEU A 93 3.37 11.43 4.25
C LEU A 93 3.09 12.92 4.22
N SER A 94 4.12 13.72 4.06
CA SER A 94 4.01 15.17 3.88
C SER A 94 4.75 15.59 2.63
N PRO A 95 4.22 16.55 1.85
CA PRO A 95 4.90 17.07 0.68
C PRO A 95 6.26 17.68 1.03
N MET A 96 7.30 17.30 0.29
CA MET A 96 8.64 17.88 0.44
C MET A 96 8.75 19.20 -0.33
N SER A 97 8.09 20.25 0.15
CA SER A 97 7.92 21.53 -0.52
C SER A 97 8.97 22.60 -0.14
N GLN A 98 10.04 22.22 0.56
CA GLN A 98 11.04 23.17 1.08
C GLN A 98 11.75 23.97 -0.01
N LEU A 99 12.10 23.33 -1.14
CA LEU A 99 12.74 24.00 -2.28
C LEU A 99 11.83 25.06 -2.92
N LEU A 100 10.55 24.80 -2.97
CA LEU A 100 9.57 25.75 -3.50
C LEU A 100 9.40 26.96 -2.61
N LYS A 101 9.40 26.76 -1.29
CA LYS A 101 9.44 27.86 -0.30
C LYS A 101 10.70 28.71 -0.46
N MET A 102 11.85 28.05 -0.62
CA MET A 102 13.11 28.76 -0.83
C MET A 102 13.13 29.53 -2.15
N ALA A 103 12.48 29.03 -3.18
CA ALA A 103 12.30 29.71 -4.47
C ALA A 103 11.30 30.89 -4.38
N GLY A 104 10.54 31.02 -3.28
CA GLY A 104 9.56 32.08 -3.09
C GLY A 104 8.19 31.78 -3.69
N CYS A 105 7.89 30.52 -4.00
CA CYS A 105 6.56 30.13 -4.47
C CYS A 105 5.53 30.35 -3.38
N GLU A 106 4.32 30.80 -3.77
CA GLU A 106 3.18 30.86 -2.87
C GLU A 106 2.75 29.46 -2.44
N MET A 107 2.45 29.33 -1.14
CA MET A 107 2.11 28.05 -0.52
C MET A 107 0.75 28.12 0.17
N GLU A 108 0.03 27.00 0.17
CA GLU A 108 -1.19 26.84 0.99
C GLU A 108 -1.01 25.65 1.97
N ASP A 109 -1.75 25.70 3.08
CA ASP A 109 -1.87 24.55 3.99
C ASP A 109 -3.12 23.76 3.63
N ASN A 110 -2.92 22.57 3.08
CA ASN A 110 -4.00 21.71 2.60
C ASN A 110 -3.89 20.30 3.22
N PRO A 111 -4.59 20.06 4.35
CA PRO A 111 -4.55 18.77 5.03
C PRO A 111 -4.95 17.57 4.16
N LYS A 112 -5.83 17.80 3.15
CA LYS A 112 -6.26 16.72 2.22
C LYS A 112 -5.14 16.32 1.26
N ARG A 113 -4.19 17.21 1.02
CA ARG A 113 -3.00 16.98 0.19
C ARG A 113 -1.76 16.60 1.01
N GLY A 114 -1.90 16.44 2.33
CA GLY A 114 -0.82 16.03 3.22
C GLY A 114 -0.09 17.17 3.91
N GLY A 115 -0.56 18.41 3.79
CA GLY A 115 0.00 19.59 4.47
C GLY A 115 0.31 20.74 3.53
N GLN A 116 1.50 21.33 3.64
CA GLN A 116 1.86 22.50 2.84
C GLN A 116 2.25 22.13 1.40
N VAL A 117 1.47 22.65 0.45
CA VAL A 117 1.65 22.45 -0.99
C VAL A 117 1.78 23.81 -1.70
N PRO A 118 2.44 23.87 -2.87
CA PRO A 118 2.48 25.09 -3.68
C PRO A 118 1.11 25.38 -4.28
N ILE A 119 0.80 26.66 -4.43
CA ILE A 119 -0.28 27.11 -5.29
C ILE A 119 0.20 27.03 -6.73
N CYS A 120 -0.50 26.26 -7.55
CA CYS A 120 -0.18 26.04 -8.96
C CYS A 120 -1.47 26.04 -9.80
N ASP A 121 -1.30 26.30 -11.09
CA ASP A 121 -2.37 26.20 -12.08
C ASP A 121 -2.65 24.74 -12.49
N GLU A 122 -3.55 24.54 -13.45
CA GLU A 122 -3.94 23.23 -13.98
C GLU A 122 -2.80 22.47 -14.67
N TYR A 123 -1.73 23.17 -15.06
CA TYR A 123 -0.55 22.59 -15.70
C TYR A 123 0.60 22.32 -14.72
N GLY A 124 0.40 22.65 -13.43
CA GLY A 124 1.42 22.53 -12.41
C GLY A 124 2.42 23.69 -12.38
N GLU A 125 2.20 24.79 -13.12
CA GLU A 125 3.05 25.99 -13.00
C GLU A 125 2.72 26.72 -11.68
N THR A 126 3.76 27.02 -10.90
CA THR A 126 3.63 27.70 -9.61
C THR A 126 3.44 29.21 -9.80
N SER A 127 3.29 29.95 -8.68
CA SER A 127 3.28 31.42 -8.70
C SER A 127 4.56 32.05 -9.29
N ILE A 128 5.65 31.28 -9.38
CA ILE A 128 6.91 31.68 -10.01
C ILE A 128 6.99 31.07 -11.39
N LYS A 129 6.98 31.93 -12.42
CA LYS A 129 7.04 31.53 -13.83
C LYS A 129 8.24 30.62 -14.15
N GLY A 130 7.96 29.53 -14.85
CA GLY A 130 8.97 28.54 -15.25
C GLY A 130 9.29 27.52 -14.18
N ILE A 131 8.65 27.56 -13.00
CA ILE A 131 8.73 26.52 -11.99
C ILE A 131 7.45 25.69 -12.02
N PHE A 132 7.61 24.44 -12.44
CA PHE A 132 6.53 23.46 -12.52
C PHE A 132 6.66 22.41 -11.42
N VAL A 133 5.53 21.89 -10.95
CA VAL A 133 5.45 20.87 -9.90
C VAL A 133 4.55 19.71 -10.33
N ALA A 134 4.88 18.50 -9.87
CA ALA A 134 4.08 17.32 -10.10
C ALA A 134 4.35 16.26 -9.02
N GLY A 135 3.39 15.39 -8.79
CA GLY A 135 3.50 14.30 -7.82
C GLY A 135 3.39 14.78 -6.37
N ASP A 136 3.98 14.05 -5.45
CA ASP A 136 3.83 14.24 -4.00
C ASP A 136 4.14 15.66 -3.50
N VAL A 137 4.96 16.42 -4.20
CA VAL A 137 5.27 17.81 -3.84
C VAL A 137 4.06 18.74 -4.02
N SER A 138 3.15 18.41 -4.94
CA SER A 138 1.88 19.12 -5.17
C SER A 138 0.71 18.55 -4.39
N GLY A 139 0.91 17.40 -3.76
CA GLY A 139 -0.09 16.70 -2.93
C GLY A 139 0.15 15.19 -2.96
N ILE A 140 0.07 14.57 -1.78
CA ILE A 140 0.34 13.14 -1.65
C ILE A 140 -0.73 12.32 -2.37
N GLU A 141 -0.31 11.57 -3.40
CA GLU A 141 -1.18 10.71 -4.20
C GLU A 141 -0.47 9.40 -4.58
N GLU A 142 -1.06 8.62 -5.49
CA GLU A 142 -0.48 7.37 -5.98
C GLU A 142 0.61 7.64 -7.05
N ALA A 143 1.56 6.73 -7.17
CA ALA A 143 2.66 6.87 -8.12
C ALA A 143 2.21 7.00 -9.59
N SER A 144 1.10 6.34 -9.97
CA SER A 144 0.52 6.45 -11.31
C SER A 144 -0.05 7.85 -11.58
N SER A 145 -0.69 8.49 -10.59
CA SER A 145 -1.15 9.88 -10.70
C SER A 145 0.05 10.82 -10.83
N ALA A 146 1.05 10.65 -9.97
CA ALA A 146 2.29 11.46 -10.02
C ALA A 146 3.00 11.38 -11.37
N MET A 147 2.98 10.22 -12.01
CA MET A 147 3.57 10.01 -13.33
C MET A 147 2.82 10.78 -14.42
N ILE A 148 1.50 10.83 -14.35
CA ILE A 148 0.67 11.59 -15.31
C ILE A 148 0.81 13.09 -15.05
N GLU A 149 0.79 13.53 -13.81
CA GLU A 149 1.05 14.93 -13.47
C GLU A 149 2.42 15.39 -13.98
N GLY A 150 3.44 14.54 -13.85
CA GLY A 150 4.77 14.82 -14.41
C GLY A 150 4.76 14.98 -15.93
N ARG A 151 3.92 14.24 -16.65
CA ARG A 151 3.74 14.41 -18.10
C ARG A 151 3.05 15.74 -18.42
N ILE A 152 2.00 16.11 -17.68
CA ILE A 152 1.31 17.41 -17.86
C ILE A 152 2.30 18.55 -17.63
N ALA A 153 3.02 18.54 -16.52
CA ALA A 153 4.01 19.56 -16.21
C ALA A 153 5.14 19.64 -17.26
N GLY A 154 5.58 18.48 -17.78
CA GLY A 154 6.60 18.43 -18.85
C GLY A 154 6.09 18.98 -20.17
N ILE A 155 4.85 18.73 -20.57
CA ILE A 155 4.20 19.29 -21.75
C ILE A 155 4.08 20.82 -21.60
N ALA A 156 3.62 21.29 -20.43
CA ALA A 156 3.49 22.71 -20.14
C ALA A 156 4.86 23.43 -20.14
N ALA A 157 5.89 22.81 -19.59
CA ALA A 157 7.24 23.34 -19.63
C ALA A 157 7.79 23.45 -21.06
N ALA A 158 7.50 22.47 -21.92
CA ALA A 158 7.86 22.54 -23.33
C ALA A 158 7.16 23.68 -24.09
N HIS A 159 5.87 23.90 -23.80
CA HIS A 159 5.13 25.06 -24.31
C HIS A 159 5.73 26.38 -23.81
N TYR A 160 6.01 26.49 -22.50
CA TYR A 160 6.67 27.66 -21.91
C TYR A 160 8.00 28.03 -22.60
N LEU A 161 8.75 27.02 -23.02
CA LEU A 161 10.01 27.19 -23.76
C LEU A 161 9.83 27.43 -25.27
N GLY A 162 8.59 27.45 -25.78
CA GLY A 162 8.27 27.72 -27.17
C GLY A 162 8.45 26.52 -28.11
N TYR A 163 8.50 25.29 -27.60
CA TYR A 163 8.62 24.09 -28.43
C TYR A 163 7.28 23.60 -29.00
N MET A 164 6.16 24.13 -28.54
CA MET A 164 4.84 23.82 -29.05
C MET A 164 3.91 25.03 -28.89
N ASP A 165 2.86 25.09 -29.70
CA ASP A 165 1.86 26.12 -29.62
C ASP A 165 0.74 25.78 -28.59
N GLU A 166 -0.16 26.72 -28.40
CA GLU A 166 -1.26 26.61 -27.42
C GLU A 166 -2.28 25.51 -27.80
N GLU A 167 -2.50 25.25 -29.09
CA GLU A 167 -3.45 24.23 -29.54
C GLU A 167 -2.89 22.82 -29.29
N GLU A 168 -1.60 22.64 -29.59
CA GLU A 168 -0.90 21.41 -29.31
C GLU A 168 -0.79 21.13 -27.80
N LEU A 169 -0.52 22.16 -26.98
CA LEU A 169 -0.55 22.08 -25.52
C LEU A 169 -1.89 21.52 -25.03
N LYS A 170 -2.99 22.17 -25.38
CA LYS A 170 -4.34 21.76 -24.94
C LYS A 170 -4.69 20.35 -25.36
N THR A 171 -4.34 19.96 -26.57
CA THR A 171 -4.60 18.61 -27.07
C THR A 171 -3.86 17.57 -26.25
N LYS A 172 -2.54 17.75 -26.04
CA LYS A 172 -1.71 16.80 -25.31
C LYS A 172 -2.04 16.73 -23.84
N VAL A 173 -2.34 17.87 -23.20
CA VAL A 173 -2.75 17.91 -21.80
C VAL A 173 -4.10 17.22 -21.61
N LYS A 174 -5.06 17.44 -22.50
CA LYS A 174 -6.36 16.80 -22.42
C LYS A 174 -6.29 15.27 -22.41
N GLU A 175 -5.41 14.69 -23.21
CA GLU A 175 -5.18 13.24 -23.20
C GLU A 175 -4.68 12.74 -21.84
N GLN A 176 -3.82 13.52 -21.18
CA GLN A 176 -3.30 13.17 -19.86
C GLN A 176 -4.34 13.38 -18.75
N GLU A 177 -5.12 14.45 -18.82
CA GLU A 177 -6.21 14.73 -17.88
C GLU A 177 -7.27 13.61 -17.91
N ASP A 178 -7.67 13.17 -19.09
CA ASP A 178 -8.63 12.08 -19.24
C ASP A 178 -8.11 10.77 -18.60
N ALA A 179 -6.81 10.50 -18.72
CA ALA A 179 -6.18 9.37 -18.05
C ALA A 179 -6.11 9.55 -16.52
N LEU A 180 -5.80 10.76 -16.04
CA LEU A 180 -5.73 11.09 -14.62
C LEU A 180 -7.13 11.00 -13.97
N ASP A 181 -8.15 11.50 -14.64
CA ASP A 181 -9.53 11.39 -14.20
C ASP A 181 -9.99 9.93 -14.10
N GLY A 182 -9.58 9.10 -15.06
CA GLY A 182 -9.82 7.66 -15.02
C GLY A 182 -9.22 6.99 -13.78
N LEU A 183 -7.99 7.35 -13.40
CA LEU A 183 -7.36 6.86 -12.18
C LEU A 183 -8.08 7.36 -10.91
N ARG A 184 -8.44 8.64 -10.87
CA ARG A 184 -9.10 9.28 -9.72
C ARG A 184 -10.56 8.87 -9.52
N GLN A 185 -11.19 8.29 -10.53
CA GLN A 185 -12.55 7.74 -10.46
C GLN A 185 -12.56 6.24 -10.20
N GLY A 186 -11.45 5.56 -10.39
CA GLY A 186 -11.31 4.12 -10.27
C GLY A 186 -11.50 3.58 -8.85
N MET A 187 -11.48 2.27 -8.76
CA MET A 187 -11.62 1.51 -7.50
C MET A 187 -10.56 1.92 -6.46
N PHE A 188 -9.34 2.23 -6.90
CA PHE A 188 -8.21 2.60 -6.06
C PHE A 188 -8.06 4.11 -5.85
N ALA A 189 -9.05 4.90 -6.30
CA ALA A 189 -9.02 6.35 -6.15
C ALA A 189 -8.87 6.78 -4.68
N PRO A 190 -8.18 7.90 -4.40
CA PRO A 190 -7.96 8.40 -3.03
C PRO A 190 -9.25 8.53 -2.22
N LYS A 191 -10.35 8.97 -2.86
CA LYS A 191 -11.67 9.07 -2.23
C LYS A 191 -12.27 7.73 -1.78
N ASN A 192 -11.77 6.63 -2.33
CA ASN A 192 -12.24 5.27 -2.03
C ASN A 192 -11.32 4.55 -1.03
N ARG A 193 -10.21 5.16 -0.60
CA ARG A 193 -9.34 4.58 0.42
C ARG A 193 -10.15 4.26 1.68
N GLY A 194 -10.01 3.07 2.19
CA GLY A 194 -10.76 2.58 3.33
C GLY A 194 -12.22 2.19 3.05
N LYS A 195 -12.78 2.52 1.87
CA LYS A 195 -14.14 2.11 1.49
C LYS A 195 -14.18 0.76 0.79
N LEU A 196 -13.10 0.36 0.15
CA LEU A 196 -12.96 -0.95 -0.49
C LEU A 196 -13.10 -2.12 0.49
N ILE A 197 -12.93 -1.83 1.77
CA ILE A 197 -13.09 -2.78 2.86
C ILE A 197 -14.56 -2.85 3.32
N GLU A 198 -15.39 -1.85 2.97
CA GLU A 198 -16.79 -1.75 3.40
C GLU A 198 -17.81 -2.33 2.40
N LYS A 199 -17.41 -2.63 1.16
CA LYS A 199 -18.36 -3.03 0.12
C LYS A 199 -17.93 -4.27 -0.63
N THR A 200 -18.39 -5.36 -0.12
CA THR A 200 -18.88 -6.44 -0.95
C THR A 200 -20.21 -6.88 -0.38
N GLU A 201 -21.31 -6.44 -0.94
CA GLU A 201 -22.64 -6.93 -0.55
C GLU A 201 -22.78 -8.43 -0.82
N GLU A 202 -21.84 -9.05 -1.54
CA GLU A 202 -21.79 -10.47 -1.87
C GLU A 202 -20.40 -11.11 -1.74
N GLY A 203 -19.36 -10.34 -1.45
CA GLY A 203 -18.01 -10.84 -1.27
C GLY A 203 -17.62 -10.92 0.18
N ILE A 204 -16.98 -12.01 0.55
CA ILE A 204 -16.38 -12.16 1.88
C ILE A 204 -15.38 -11.04 2.06
N ASP A 205 -15.65 -10.12 2.96
CA ASP A 205 -14.69 -9.17 3.44
C ASP A 205 -13.69 -9.89 4.37
N ILE A 206 -12.79 -10.63 3.74
CA ILE A 206 -11.82 -11.45 4.45
C ILE A 206 -10.89 -10.58 5.27
N SER A 207 -10.47 -9.45 4.73
CA SER A 207 -9.64 -8.50 5.47
C SER A 207 -10.35 -8.04 6.73
N MET A 208 -11.62 -7.66 6.63
CA MET A 208 -12.38 -7.18 7.77
C MET A 208 -12.77 -8.29 8.75
N ASN A 209 -13.06 -9.50 8.28
CA ASN A 209 -13.34 -10.61 9.17
C ASN A 209 -12.09 -11.06 9.93
N LEU A 210 -10.94 -11.09 9.27
CA LEU A 210 -9.65 -11.34 9.91
C LEU A 210 -9.30 -10.22 10.88
N LEU A 211 -9.52 -8.97 10.51
CA LEU A 211 -9.17 -7.79 11.31
C LEU A 211 -10.18 -7.51 12.43
N LYS A 212 -11.49 -7.73 12.20
CA LYS A 212 -12.53 -7.59 13.24
C LYS A 212 -12.42 -8.63 14.36
N LYS A 213 -11.84 -9.78 14.09
CA LYS A 213 -11.53 -10.77 15.11
C LYS A 213 -10.35 -10.38 15.99
N GLY A 214 -9.80 -9.15 15.83
CA GLY A 214 -8.55 -8.76 16.51
C GLY A 214 -7.51 -9.79 16.16
N TYR A 215 -7.29 -9.99 14.85
CA TYR A 215 -6.57 -11.14 14.38
C TYR A 215 -5.17 -11.15 14.97
N VAL A 216 -5.07 -11.88 16.02
CA VAL A 216 -3.84 -12.38 16.59
C VAL A 216 -3.54 -13.64 15.77
N ALA A 217 -2.29 -13.91 15.52
CA ALA A 217 -1.86 -15.16 14.92
C ALA A 217 -2.37 -16.32 15.75
N ASP A 218 -3.62 -16.71 15.51
CA ASP A 218 -4.16 -17.93 16.05
C ASP A 218 -3.65 -19.08 15.21
N ASP A 219 -3.47 -20.23 15.84
CA ASP A 219 -3.06 -21.50 15.24
C ASP A 219 -3.98 -21.96 14.08
N GLU A 220 -5.04 -21.23 13.80
CA GLU A 220 -6.01 -21.50 12.72
C GLU A 220 -5.58 -21.06 11.32
N ILE A 221 -4.51 -20.24 11.15
CA ILE A 221 -3.93 -20.04 9.82
C ILE A 221 -2.83 -21.07 9.63
N GLU A 222 -3.14 -22.12 8.89
CA GLU A 222 -2.11 -22.93 8.27
C GLU A 222 -1.25 -22.03 7.38
N ARG A 223 -0.03 -21.73 7.81
CA ARG A 223 0.90 -20.84 7.08
C ARG A 223 1.20 -21.35 5.68
N PHE A 224 1.05 -22.64 5.40
CA PHE A 224 1.19 -23.26 4.08
C PHE A 224 0.30 -24.50 3.99
N PRO A 225 -1.02 -24.36 3.71
CA PRO A 225 -1.86 -25.52 3.54
C PRO A 225 -1.42 -26.29 2.28
N GLY A 226 -0.90 -27.47 2.49
CA GLY A 226 -0.81 -28.47 1.45
C GLY A 226 0.27 -28.23 0.39
N VAL A 227 1.54 -28.12 0.80
CA VAL A 227 2.64 -28.41 -0.11
C VAL A 227 2.62 -29.91 -0.38
N THR A 228 1.95 -30.32 -1.46
CA THR A 228 2.03 -31.68 -1.94
C THR A 228 3.40 -31.90 -2.58
N HIS A 229 4.27 -32.61 -1.91
CA HIS A 229 5.57 -32.98 -2.47
C HIS A 229 5.37 -34.10 -3.49
N LYS A 230 5.54 -33.79 -4.76
CA LYS A 230 5.75 -34.81 -5.80
C LYS A 230 7.23 -35.20 -5.86
N VAL A 231 7.49 -36.44 -6.14
CA VAL A 231 8.86 -36.92 -6.47
C VAL A 231 9.19 -36.39 -7.86
N GLY A 232 10.19 -35.52 -7.98
CA GLY A 232 10.61 -34.95 -9.26
C GLY A 232 10.91 -33.45 -9.17
N VAL A 233 11.25 -32.84 -10.30
CA VAL A 233 11.49 -31.40 -10.40
C VAL A 233 10.15 -30.69 -10.52
N HIS A 234 9.75 -29.96 -9.49
CA HIS A 234 8.54 -29.16 -9.46
C HIS A 234 8.77 -27.91 -8.60
N PRO A 235 8.02 -26.82 -8.82
CA PRO A 235 8.14 -25.63 -7.98
C PRO A 235 7.64 -25.91 -6.56
N VAL A 236 8.36 -25.39 -5.58
CA VAL A 236 7.84 -25.28 -4.22
C VAL A 236 7.04 -23.98 -4.15
N MET A 237 5.77 -24.08 -3.80
CA MET A 237 4.90 -22.89 -3.74
C MET A 237 5.01 -22.28 -2.36
N GLU A 238 5.78 -21.19 -2.26
CA GLU A 238 5.94 -20.37 -1.04
C GLU A 238 5.13 -19.09 -1.10
N CYS A 239 3.97 -19.13 -1.75
CA CYS A 239 3.13 -17.95 -1.92
C CYS A 239 2.44 -17.57 -0.62
N THR A 240 2.79 -16.43 -0.08
CA THR A 240 2.12 -15.82 1.08
C THR A 240 1.06 -14.78 0.67
N GLN A 241 0.89 -14.57 -0.63
CA GLN A 241 -0.10 -13.64 -1.16
C GLN A 241 -1.47 -14.30 -1.22
N ASN A 242 -2.42 -13.64 -0.61
CA ASN A 242 -3.81 -14.09 -0.62
C ASN A 242 -4.69 -13.11 -1.41
N ILE A 243 -4.28 -12.84 -2.61
CA ILE A 243 -5.03 -12.02 -3.55
C ILE A 243 -5.36 -12.88 -4.76
N PRO A 244 -6.46 -12.66 -5.46
CA PRO A 244 -6.80 -13.35 -6.69
C PRO A 244 -5.89 -12.85 -7.84
N CYS A 245 -4.59 -13.04 -7.67
CA CYS A 245 -3.64 -12.81 -8.74
C CYS A 245 -3.25 -14.17 -9.32
N ASN A 246 -3.54 -14.42 -10.57
CA ASN A 246 -3.33 -15.71 -11.24
C ASN A 246 -2.03 -15.84 -12.05
N PRO A 247 -1.02 -14.93 -11.98
CA PRO A 247 0.13 -14.99 -12.88
C PRO A 247 0.85 -16.34 -12.89
N CYS A 248 0.98 -17.01 -11.73
CA CYS A 248 1.63 -18.31 -11.66
C CYS A 248 0.80 -19.42 -12.32
N GLN A 249 -0.52 -19.36 -12.22
CA GLN A 249 -1.42 -20.29 -12.88
C GLN A 249 -1.42 -20.06 -14.39
N ASP A 250 -1.53 -18.80 -14.81
CA ASP A 250 -1.58 -18.39 -16.21
C ASP A 250 -0.25 -18.62 -16.93
N ALA A 251 0.87 -18.43 -16.22
CA ALA A 251 2.20 -18.67 -16.77
C ALA A 251 2.56 -20.15 -16.93
N CYS A 252 1.80 -21.07 -16.32
CA CYS A 252 2.13 -22.48 -16.36
C CYS A 252 1.65 -23.13 -17.68
N PRO A 253 2.56 -23.54 -18.61
CA PRO A 253 2.17 -24.10 -19.89
C PRO A 253 1.53 -25.49 -19.77
N LYS A 254 1.62 -26.11 -18.61
CA LYS A 254 1.02 -27.41 -18.30
C LYS A 254 -0.20 -27.30 -17.39
N HIS A 255 -0.56 -26.07 -16.98
CA HIS A 255 -1.65 -25.83 -16.04
C HIS A 255 -1.57 -26.68 -14.77
N CYS A 256 -0.35 -27.00 -14.32
CA CYS A 256 -0.13 -27.77 -13.10
C CYS A 256 -0.20 -26.94 -11.82
N ILE A 257 -0.47 -25.64 -11.92
CA ILE A 257 -0.72 -24.78 -10.77
C ILE A 257 -2.19 -24.42 -10.76
N ARG A 258 -2.85 -24.68 -9.65
CA ARG A 258 -4.26 -24.31 -9.43
C ARG A 258 -4.37 -23.36 -8.26
N ILE A 259 -5.28 -22.40 -8.40
CA ILE A 259 -5.69 -21.52 -7.31
C ILE A 259 -7.17 -21.82 -7.07
N GLY A 260 -7.56 -22.04 -5.83
CA GLY A 260 -8.96 -22.34 -5.49
C GLY A 260 -9.86 -21.13 -5.76
N GLU A 261 -11.17 -21.37 -5.78
CA GLU A 261 -12.19 -20.35 -6.06
C GLU A 261 -12.31 -19.26 -4.99
N ASN A 262 -11.82 -19.55 -3.80
CA ASN A 262 -11.86 -18.60 -2.70
C ASN A 262 -10.74 -17.56 -2.85
N ILE A 263 -11.04 -16.28 -2.64
CA ILE A 263 -10.08 -15.18 -2.64
C ILE A 263 -8.91 -15.40 -1.66
N THR A 264 -9.08 -16.29 -0.68
CA THR A 264 -8.04 -16.68 0.28
C THR A 264 -7.26 -17.91 -0.14
N SER A 265 -7.58 -18.51 -1.27
CA SER A 265 -6.91 -19.72 -1.72
C SER A 265 -5.47 -19.45 -2.14
N LEU A 266 -4.56 -20.31 -1.69
CA LEU A 266 -3.18 -20.30 -2.15
C LEU A 266 -3.02 -21.13 -3.41
N PRO A 267 -2.06 -20.78 -4.27
CA PRO A 267 -1.69 -21.64 -5.38
C PRO A 267 -1.13 -22.97 -4.88
N VAL A 268 -1.56 -24.04 -5.46
CA VAL A 268 -1.07 -25.41 -5.18
C VAL A 268 -0.63 -26.06 -6.47
N VAL A 269 0.38 -26.92 -6.40
CA VAL A 269 0.74 -27.78 -7.54
C VAL A 269 -0.25 -28.94 -7.62
N ASP A 270 -0.94 -29.05 -8.75
CA ASP A 270 -1.87 -30.14 -8.98
C ASP A 270 -1.17 -31.50 -8.95
N PRO A 271 -1.56 -32.42 -8.04
CA PRO A 271 -0.92 -33.70 -7.91
C PRO A 271 -1.12 -34.61 -9.15
N ASP A 272 -2.15 -34.36 -9.95
CA ASP A 272 -2.52 -35.15 -11.10
C ASP A 272 -1.88 -34.69 -12.41
N VAL A 273 -1.19 -33.53 -12.40
CA VAL A 273 -0.54 -32.96 -13.58
C VAL A 273 0.97 -32.89 -13.38
N ASP A 274 1.73 -33.48 -14.30
CA ASP A 274 3.18 -33.49 -14.22
C ASP A 274 3.79 -32.14 -14.58
N CYS A 275 4.52 -31.56 -13.66
CA CYS A 275 5.33 -30.38 -13.89
C CYS A 275 6.56 -30.75 -14.76
N ILE A 276 6.81 -29.96 -15.81
CA ILE A 276 7.95 -30.14 -16.72
C ILE A 276 9.20 -29.37 -16.28
N GLY A 277 9.18 -28.69 -15.16
CA GLY A 277 10.33 -27.95 -14.64
C GLY A 277 10.78 -26.75 -15.49
N CYS A 278 9.89 -26.14 -16.26
CA CYS A 278 10.23 -25.04 -17.18
C CYS A 278 10.62 -23.72 -16.48
N GLY A 279 10.33 -23.56 -15.18
CA GLY A 279 10.67 -22.36 -14.41
C GLY A 279 9.79 -21.13 -14.66
N MET A 280 8.81 -21.17 -15.55
CA MET A 280 7.97 -20.01 -15.92
C MET A 280 7.18 -19.41 -14.74
N CYS A 281 6.91 -20.18 -13.70
CA CYS A 281 6.18 -19.74 -12.51
C CYS A 281 7.07 -19.15 -11.41
N VAL A 282 8.39 -19.15 -11.60
CA VAL A 282 9.39 -18.73 -10.59
C VAL A 282 9.89 -17.31 -10.85
N ALA A 283 9.48 -16.68 -11.94
CA ALA A 283 9.92 -15.34 -12.37
C ALA A 283 9.26 -14.20 -11.59
#